data_9dceaea568585ece9d1b95ccb52efe2b
#
_entry.id   9dceaea568585ece9d1b95ccb52efe2b
#
_cell.length_a   1.000
_cell.length_b   1.000
_cell.length_c   1.000
_cell.angle_alpha   90.00
_cell.angle_beta   90.00
_cell.angle_gamma   90.00
#
_symmetry.space_group_name_H-M   'P 1'
#
loop_
_entity.id
_entity.type
_entity.pdbx_description
1 polymer ?
#
loop_
_entity_poly.entity_id
_entity_poly.type
_entity_poly.pdbx_seq_one_letter_code
_entity_poly.pdbx_strand_id
1 'polypeptide(L)'
;MVQPREELIRFLFAIMVLSILIQLAEATAMNFTVPKGEEVSQSIRLAVEDRVLIEFTVVGQTGSTLDFYITGPHGSVKVEYHKTSNVNYCFVCDEAGEYVLHFSNTDTSEDKLVTLNYEVQHYIFGIPQMLFLTIIIVLVCMGAVATFILMGKTR
;
A
#
# COMPACT_ATOMS: atom_id res chain seq x y z
N MET A 1 -12.73 -44.58 -12.85
CA MET A 1 -13.69 -43.85 -12.00
C MET A 1 -12.86 -43.07 -10.98
N VAL A 2 -12.63 -41.76 -11.21
CA VAL A 2 -11.83 -40.91 -10.29
C VAL A 2 -12.66 -40.74 -9.02
N GLN A 3 -12.08 -41.04 -7.86
CA GLN A 3 -12.82 -40.92 -6.60
C GLN A 3 -13.13 -39.42 -6.32
N PRO A 4 -14.37 -39.04 -6.00
CA PRO A 4 -14.77 -37.64 -5.76
C PRO A 4 -13.93 -36.95 -4.68
N ARG A 5 -13.26 -37.72 -3.87
CA ARG A 5 -12.36 -37.28 -2.81
C ARG A 5 -11.06 -36.66 -3.35
N GLU A 6 -10.47 -37.24 -4.40
CA GLU A 6 -9.24 -36.70 -5.00
C GLU A 6 -9.50 -35.42 -5.78
N GLU A 7 -10.65 -35.32 -6.44
CA GLU A 7 -11.07 -34.10 -7.14
C GLU A 7 -11.29 -32.93 -6.17
N LEU A 8 -11.91 -33.18 -5.02
CA LEU A 8 -12.12 -32.16 -4.01
C LEU A 8 -10.77 -31.67 -3.45
N ILE A 9 -9.83 -32.55 -3.15
CA ILE A 9 -8.51 -32.18 -2.64
C ILE A 9 -7.74 -31.37 -3.69
N ARG A 10 -7.77 -31.75 -4.95
CA ARG A 10 -7.14 -31.01 -6.05
C ARG A 10 -7.76 -29.63 -6.22
N PHE A 11 -9.09 -29.51 -6.13
CA PHE A 11 -9.81 -28.25 -6.22
C PHE A 11 -9.44 -27.30 -5.07
N LEU A 12 -9.43 -27.80 -3.82
CA LEU A 12 -9.02 -27.02 -2.65
C LEU A 12 -7.55 -26.57 -2.73
N PHE A 13 -6.67 -27.46 -3.23
CA PHE A 13 -5.27 -27.12 -3.46
C PHE A 13 -5.12 -26.05 -4.56
N ALA A 14 -5.89 -26.13 -5.64
CA ALA A 14 -5.89 -25.13 -6.69
C ALA A 14 -6.37 -23.75 -6.20
N ILE A 15 -7.41 -23.70 -5.34
CA ILE A 15 -7.86 -22.45 -4.70
C ILE A 15 -6.78 -21.89 -3.80
N MET A 16 -6.10 -22.72 -3.01
CA MET A 16 -5.01 -22.30 -2.13
C MET A 16 -3.85 -21.71 -2.94
N VAL A 17 -3.45 -22.36 -4.03
CA VAL A 17 -2.39 -21.84 -4.91
C VAL A 17 -2.82 -20.55 -5.60
N LEU A 18 -4.06 -20.47 -6.08
CA LEU A 18 -4.61 -19.29 -6.72
C LEU A 18 -4.64 -18.09 -5.74
N SER A 19 -5.01 -18.29 -4.48
CA SER A 19 -5.05 -17.22 -3.48
C SER A 19 -3.66 -16.66 -3.14
N ILE A 20 -2.60 -17.48 -3.24
CA ILE A 20 -1.21 -17.04 -3.05
C ILE A 20 -0.73 -16.17 -4.23
N LEU A 21 -1.27 -16.40 -5.43
CA LEU A 21 -0.89 -15.65 -6.63
C LEU A 21 -1.55 -14.26 -6.74
N ILE A 22 -2.63 -14.00 -6.00
CA ILE A 22 -3.35 -12.71 -6.00
C ILE A 22 -2.76 -11.78 -4.93
N GLN A 23 -1.45 -11.57 -4.94
CA GLN A 23 -0.81 -10.57 -4.09
C GLN A 23 -0.65 -9.27 -4.90
N LEU A 24 -1.64 -8.40 -4.86
CA LEU A 24 -1.57 -7.06 -5.44
C LEU A 24 -1.00 -6.11 -4.39
N ALA A 25 0.24 -5.67 -4.59
CA ALA A 25 0.75 -4.49 -3.91
C ALA A 25 0.14 -3.26 -4.61
N GLU A 26 -0.53 -2.40 -3.87
CA GLU A 26 -1.04 -1.14 -4.40
C GLU A 26 0.07 -0.09 -4.41
N ALA A 27 0.88 -0.14 -5.45
CA ALA A 27 1.84 0.93 -5.75
C ALA A 27 1.21 1.89 -6.76
N THR A 28 1.16 3.17 -6.40
CA THR A 28 0.67 4.23 -7.28
C THR A 28 1.83 5.09 -7.74
N ALA A 29 1.99 5.19 -9.06
CA ALA A 29 2.98 6.06 -9.70
C ALA A 29 2.26 7.18 -10.46
N MET A 30 2.65 8.42 -10.24
CA MET A 30 2.07 9.57 -10.93
C MET A 30 3.12 10.64 -11.24
N ASN A 31 2.87 11.36 -12.33
CA ASN A 31 3.67 12.52 -12.71
C ASN A 31 2.75 13.74 -12.76
N PHE A 32 3.18 14.83 -12.15
CA PHE A 32 2.45 16.08 -12.17
C PHE A 32 3.39 17.28 -12.13
N THR A 33 2.89 18.41 -12.59
CA THR A 33 3.63 19.68 -12.55
C THR A 33 3.19 20.49 -11.35
N VAL A 34 4.13 21.03 -10.60
CA VAL A 34 3.91 22.04 -9.57
C VAL A 34 4.28 23.40 -10.17
N PRO A 35 3.29 24.27 -10.48
CA PRO A 35 3.57 25.56 -11.09
C PRO A 35 4.40 26.45 -10.16
N LYS A 36 5.13 27.39 -10.75
CA LYS A 36 5.88 28.37 -9.96
C LYS A 36 4.97 29.18 -9.07
N GLY A 37 5.36 29.38 -7.81
CA GLY A 37 4.59 30.14 -6.83
C GLY A 37 3.38 29.42 -6.28
N GLU A 38 3.15 28.14 -6.63
CA GLU A 38 1.98 27.37 -6.22
C GLU A 38 2.36 26.15 -5.38
N GLU A 39 1.35 25.56 -4.78
CA GLU A 39 1.40 24.30 -4.07
C GLU A 39 0.41 23.32 -4.67
N VAL A 40 0.86 22.08 -4.85
CA VAL A 40 0.03 20.94 -5.27
C VAL A 40 -0.07 19.95 -4.13
N SER A 41 -1.28 19.50 -3.83
CA SER A 41 -1.54 18.56 -2.75
C SER A 41 -2.11 17.26 -3.29
N GLN A 42 -1.65 16.14 -2.69
CA GLN A 42 -2.14 14.79 -2.97
C GLN A 42 -2.60 14.13 -1.68
N SER A 43 -3.87 13.72 -1.60
CA SER A 43 -4.40 13.04 -0.42
C SER A 43 -4.31 11.52 -0.51
N ILE A 44 -4.05 10.89 0.63
CA ILE A 44 -4.01 9.44 0.81
C ILE A 44 -4.83 9.09 2.04
N ARG A 45 -5.76 8.15 1.93
CA ARG A 45 -6.53 7.66 3.09
C ARG A 45 -5.86 6.43 3.68
N LEU A 46 -5.56 6.49 4.98
CA LEU A 46 -4.82 5.46 5.71
C LEU A 46 -5.64 4.94 6.90
N ALA A 47 -5.45 3.66 7.21
CA ALA A 47 -5.90 3.03 8.44
C ALA A 47 -4.75 2.98 9.47
N VAL A 48 -5.09 2.76 10.73
CA VAL A 48 -4.09 2.55 11.79
C VAL A 48 -3.24 1.32 11.45
N GLU A 49 -1.95 1.37 11.73
CA GLU A 49 -0.92 0.38 11.40
C GLU A 49 -0.52 0.30 9.92
N ASP A 50 -1.19 1.01 9.00
CA ASP A 50 -0.74 1.07 7.61
C ASP A 50 0.69 1.59 7.54
N ARG A 51 1.50 0.95 6.68
CA ARG A 51 2.85 1.41 6.36
C ARG A 51 2.84 2.07 5.00
N VAL A 52 3.37 3.27 4.95
CA VAL A 52 3.42 4.07 3.72
C VAL A 52 4.88 4.31 3.36
N LEU A 53 5.25 3.94 2.14
CA LEU A 53 6.50 4.32 1.51
C LEU A 53 6.20 5.40 0.48
N ILE A 54 6.88 6.54 0.58
CA ILE A 54 6.75 7.66 -0.34
C ILE A 54 8.12 7.90 -0.96
N GLU A 55 8.16 7.85 -2.27
CA GLU A 55 9.36 8.18 -3.05
C GLU A 55 9.00 9.21 -4.11
N PHE A 56 9.73 10.30 -4.17
CA PHE A 56 9.57 11.24 -5.27
C PHE A 56 10.89 11.83 -5.75
N THR A 57 10.86 12.30 -6.98
CA THR A 57 11.96 13.02 -7.62
C THR A 57 11.41 14.26 -8.30
N VAL A 58 12.13 15.37 -8.15
CA VAL A 58 11.81 16.67 -8.75
C VAL A 58 12.76 16.94 -9.91
N VAL A 59 12.21 17.41 -11.04
CA VAL A 59 12.96 17.83 -12.22
C VAL A 59 12.59 19.26 -12.59
N GLY A 60 13.59 20.10 -12.83
CA GLY A 60 13.45 21.47 -13.27
C GLY A 60 14.69 21.92 -14.06
N GLN A 61 14.59 23.04 -14.79
CA GLN A 61 15.67 23.54 -15.65
C GLN A 61 16.77 24.28 -14.86
N THR A 62 16.40 25.06 -13.85
CA THR A 62 17.31 25.93 -13.07
C THR A 62 17.52 25.46 -11.64
N GLY A 63 17.09 24.26 -11.31
CA GLY A 63 17.17 23.65 -10.00
C GLY A 63 16.01 22.70 -9.79
N SER A 64 16.31 21.53 -9.25
CA SER A 64 15.32 20.45 -9.10
C SER A 64 14.89 20.33 -7.65
N THR A 65 14.51 21.46 -7.01
CA THR A 65 14.11 21.44 -5.58
C THR A 65 12.75 22.08 -5.37
N LEU A 66 12.03 21.57 -4.35
CA LEU A 66 10.81 22.17 -3.80
C LEU A 66 10.74 21.88 -2.30
N ASP A 67 9.80 22.50 -1.61
CA ASP A 67 9.48 22.16 -0.23
C ASP A 67 8.40 21.08 -0.21
N PHE A 68 8.58 20.10 0.66
CA PHE A 68 7.67 18.97 0.82
C PHE A 68 7.32 18.78 2.29
N TYR A 69 6.02 18.61 2.56
CA TYR A 69 5.57 18.24 3.91
C TYR A 69 4.33 17.36 3.87
N ILE A 70 4.10 16.63 4.95
CA ILE A 70 2.94 15.75 5.11
C ILE A 70 2.14 16.23 6.30
N THR A 71 0.83 16.41 6.10
CA THR A 71 -0.11 16.68 7.19
C THR A 71 -0.98 15.46 7.46
N GLY A 72 -1.21 15.19 8.74
CA GLY A 72 -2.12 14.14 9.21
C GLY A 72 -3.58 14.61 9.28
N PRO A 73 -4.50 13.75 9.76
CA PRO A 73 -5.95 13.97 9.75
C PRO A 73 -6.40 15.25 10.46
N HIS A 74 -5.65 15.74 11.44
CA HIS A 74 -5.95 16.95 12.22
C HIS A 74 -5.09 18.15 11.81
N GLY A 75 -4.46 18.10 10.62
CA GLY A 75 -3.59 19.16 10.13
C GLY A 75 -2.22 19.22 10.83
N SER A 76 -1.87 18.22 11.65
CA SER A 76 -0.55 18.13 12.26
C SER A 76 0.51 17.78 11.23
N VAL A 77 1.62 18.54 11.19
CA VAL A 77 2.75 18.23 10.31
C VAL A 77 3.48 17.00 10.87
N LYS A 78 3.59 15.96 10.05
CA LYS A 78 4.30 14.70 10.39
C LYS A 78 5.77 14.76 9.99
N VAL A 79 6.07 15.37 8.87
CA VAL A 79 7.42 15.53 8.33
C VAL A 79 7.46 16.75 7.42
N GLU A 80 8.61 17.40 7.36
CA GLU A 80 8.86 18.55 6.50
C GLU A 80 10.29 18.50 5.95
N TYR A 81 10.43 18.75 4.65
CA TYR A 81 11.70 18.84 3.93
C TYR A 81 11.75 20.14 3.14
N HIS A 82 12.78 20.94 3.38
CA HIS A 82 13.01 22.18 2.65
C HIS A 82 14.00 21.97 1.51
N LYS A 83 13.69 22.55 0.34
CA LYS A 83 14.57 22.57 -0.84
C LYS A 83 15.13 21.18 -1.20
N THR A 84 14.25 20.21 -1.25
CA THR A 84 14.61 18.82 -1.57
C THR A 84 14.34 18.49 -3.03
N SER A 85 15.22 17.68 -3.63
CA SER A 85 15.09 17.19 -5.02
C SER A 85 14.56 15.76 -5.09
N ASN A 86 14.74 15.01 -4.02
CA ASN A 86 14.25 13.65 -3.88
C ASN A 86 13.97 13.35 -2.42
N VAL A 87 12.99 12.51 -2.17
CA VAL A 87 12.67 11.99 -0.83
C VAL A 87 12.38 10.50 -0.97
N ASN A 88 12.88 9.75 -0.01
CA ASN A 88 12.45 8.39 0.29
C ASN A 88 12.08 8.37 1.77
N TYR A 89 10.79 8.31 2.06
CA TYR A 89 10.27 8.40 3.42
C TYR A 89 9.26 7.30 3.69
N CYS A 90 9.47 6.60 4.81
CA CYS A 90 8.58 5.54 5.26
C CYS A 90 8.06 5.89 6.65
N PHE A 91 6.76 5.72 6.87
CA PHE A 91 6.15 5.87 8.18
C PHE A 91 5.04 4.85 8.41
N VAL A 92 4.73 4.65 9.70
CA VAL A 92 3.59 3.85 10.14
C VAL A 92 2.48 4.80 10.54
N CYS A 93 1.27 4.54 10.07
CA CYS A 93 0.09 5.32 10.39
C CYS A 93 -0.34 5.05 11.83
N ASP A 94 -0.31 6.08 12.67
CA ASP A 94 -0.71 6.03 14.08
C ASP A 94 -2.18 6.40 14.29
N GLU A 95 -2.79 7.06 13.31
CA GLU A 95 -4.16 7.56 13.38
C GLU A 95 -4.86 7.40 12.02
N ALA A 96 -6.02 6.75 12.00
CA ALA A 96 -6.78 6.58 10.77
C ALA A 96 -7.34 7.91 10.25
N GLY A 97 -7.23 8.13 8.95
CA GLY A 97 -7.78 9.32 8.32
C GLY A 97 -7.12 9.68 6.99
N GLU A 98 -7.30 10.94 6.60
CA GLU A 98 -6.73 11.49 5.38
C GLU A 98 -5.41 12.17 5.69
N TYR A 99 -4.36 11.72 5.03
CA TYR A 99 -3.03 12.31 5.05
C TYR A 99 -2.82 13.06 3.75
N VAL A 100 -2.28 14.27 3.81
CA VAL A 100 -2.07 15.12 2.64
C VAL A 100 -0.58 15.35 2.44
N LEU A 101 -0.10 15.02 1.25
CA LEU A 101 1.24 15.30 0.77
C LEU A 101 1.21 16.65 0.07
N HIS A 102 2.02 17.59 0.53
CA HIS A 102 2.11 18.95 -0.01
C HIS A 102 3.43 19.15 -0.72
N PHE A 103 3.37 19.60 -1.96
CA PHE A 103 4.51 19.93 -2.81
C PHE A 103 4.47 21.41 -3.12
N SER A 104 5.32 22.19 -2.46
CA SER A 104 5.31 23.65 -2.54
C SER A 104 6.50 24.15 -3.37
N ASN A 105 6.19 24.93 -4.41
CA ASN A 105 7.13 25.52 -5.35
C ASN A 105 7.16 27.04 -5.23
N THR A 106 6.98 27.58 -4.02
CA THR A 106 6.84 29.02 -3.77
C THR A 106 8.13 29.81 -3.98
N ASP A 107 9.29 29.17 -3.79
CA ASP A 107 10.61 29.82 -3.81
C ASP A 107 11.31 29.74 -5.16
N THR A 108 10.66 29.28 -6.21
CA THR A 108 11.30 29.07 -7.53
C THR A 108 10.69 29.93 -8.63
N SER A 109 11.47 30.14 -9.67
CA SER A 109 11.08 30.97 -10.83
C SER A 109 10.48 30.18 -11.99
N GLU A 110 10.37 28.85 -11.86
CA GLU A 110 9.94 27.94 -12.91
C GLU A 110 9.04 26.83 -12.39
N ASP A 111 8.27 26.22 -13.27
CA ASP A 111 7.46 25.03 -12.98
C ASP A 111 8.37 23.82 -12.71
N LYS A 112 7.98 22.96 -11.78
CA LYS A 112 8.68 21.74 -11.42
C LYS A 112 7.87 20.51 -11.79
N LEU A 113 8.49 19.54 -12.44
CA LEU A 113 7.91 18.23 -12.67
C LEU A 113 8.25 17.31 -11.49
N VAL A 114 7.23 16.71 -10.90
CA VAL A 114 7.37 15.74 -9.82
C VAL A 114 6.94 14.36 -10.32
N THR A 115 7.81 13.39 -10.13
CA THR A 115 7.49 11.97 -10.26
C THR A 115 7.33 11.41 -8.86
N LEU A 116 6.10 11.08 -8.50
CA LEU A 116 5.72 10.54 -7.19
C LEU A 116 5.38 9.05 -7.33
N ASN A 117 6.01 8.23 -6.50
CA ASN A 117 5.63 6.85 -6.25
C ASN A 117 5.26 6.71 -4.77
N TYR A 118 4.13 6.14 -4.48
CA TYR A 118 3.83 5.75 -3.10
C TYR A 118 3.21 4.37 -3.07
N GLU A 119 3.51 3.65 -2.00
CA GLU A 119 3.00 2.31 -1.71
C GLU A 119 2.37 2.32 -0.31
N VAL A 120 1.14 1.81 -0.23
CA VAL A 120 0.44 1.64 1.04
C VAL A 120 0.34 0.14 1.32
N GLN A 121 0.94 -0.29 2.41
CA GLN A 121 0.86 -1.66 2.91
C GLN A 121 -0.08 -1.71 4.10
N HIS A 122 -1.22 -2.36 3.93
CA HIS A 122 -2.21 -2.55 5.00
C HIS A 122 -1.77 -3.65 5.96
N TYR A 123 -1.86 -3.37 7.26
CA TYR A 123 -1.54 -4.30 8.33
C TYR A 123 -2.78 -4.59 9.18
N ILE A 124 -2.91 -5.82 9.66
CA ILE A 124 -3.94 -6.28 10.58
C ILE A 124 -3.25 -7.02 11.72
N PHE A 125 -3.33 -6.51 12.94
CA PHE A 125 -2.62 -7.07 14.11
C PHE A 125 -1.10 -7.21 13.91
N GLY A 126 -0.49 -6.22 13.26
CA GLY A 126 0.96 -6.23 12.98
C GLY A 126 1.41 -7.23 11.89
N ILE A 127 0.47 -7.84 11.18
CA ILE A 127 0.71 -8.78 10.07
C ILE A 127 0.23 -8.12 8.77
N PRO A 128 1.00 -8.16 7.67
CA PRO A 128 0.52 -7.69 6.37
C PRO A 128 -0.83 -8.32 6.03
N GLN A 129 -1.80 -7.51 5.63
CA GLN A 129 -3.18 -7.95 5.38
C GLN A 129 -3.25 -9.16 4.44
N MET A 130 -2.40 -9.20 3.41
CA MET A 130 -2.36 -10.32 2.46
C MET A 130 -1.92 -11.62 3.12
N LEU A 131 -0.92 -11.57 4.00
CA LEU A 131 -0.48 -12.74 4.76
C LEU A 131 -1.56 -13.21 5.74
N PHE A 132 -2.23 -12.29 6.42
CA PHE A 132 -3.35 -12.59 7.32
C PHE A 132 -4.48 -13.31 6.59
N LEU A 133 -4.92 -12.80 5.43
CA LEU A 133 -5.94 -13.43 4.59
C LEU A 133 -5.50 -14.82 4.10
N THR A 134 -4.24 -14.98 3.71
CA THR A 134 -3.69 -16.27 3.29
C THR A 134 -3.75 -17.30 4.41
N ILE A 135 -3.39 -16.91 5.65
CA ILE A 135 -3.48 -17.79 6.83
C ILE A 135 -4.93 -18.23 7.05
N ILE A 136 -5.90 -17.30 6.99
CA ILE A 136 -7.32 -17.64 7.15
C ILE A 136 -7.78 -18.64 6.09
N ILE A 137 -7.44 -18.42 4.83
CA ILE A 137 -7.83 -19.33 3.73
C ILE A 137 -7.25 -20.72 3.97
N VAL A 138 -5.97 -20.82 4.35
CA VAL A 138 -5.31 -22.10 4.65
C VAL A 138 -6.02 -22.83 5.80
N LEU A 139 -6.36 -22.12 6.88
CA LEU A 139 -7.08 -22.71 8.03
C LEU A 139 -8.46 -23.22 7.64
N VAL A 140 -9.21 -22.47 6.85
CA VAL A 140 -10.53 -22.89 6.33
C VAL A 140 -10.41 -24.12 5.45
N CYS A 141 -9.44 -24.16 4.54
CA CYS A 141 -9.19 -25.33 3.70
C CYS A 141 -8.80 -26.57 4.52
N MET A 142 -7.93 -26.43 5.51
CA MET A 142 -7.57 -27.54 6.40
C MET A 142 -8.77 -28.05 7.20
N GLY A 143 -9.61 -27.14 7.72
CA GLY A 143 -10.84 -27.50 8.43
C GLY A 143 -11.81 -28.27 7.52
N ALA A 144 -12.01 -27.83 6.28
CA ALA A 144 -12.86 -28.51 5.32
C ALA A 144 -12.34 -29.93 4.98
N VAL A 145 -11.03 -30.08 4.82
CA VAL A 145 -10.42 -31.41 4.57
C VAL A 145 -10.57 -32.30 5.79
N ALA A 146 -10.34 -31.78 7.00
CA ALA A 146 -10.48 -32.56 8.24
C ALA A 146 -11.92 -33.04 8.45
N THR A 147 -12.91 -32.17 8.27
CA THR A 147 -14.33 -32.53 8.39
C THR A 147 -14.74 -33.60 7.35
N PHE A 148 -14.25 -33.46 6.11
CA PHE A 148 -14.51 -34.46 5.07
C PHE A 148 -13.92 -35.84 5.40
N ILE A 149 -12.69 -35.88 5.96
CA ILE A 149 -12.05 -37.13 6.39
C ILE A 149 -12.83 -37.77 7.54
N LEU A 150 -13.29 -36.99 8.52
CA LEU A 150 -14.05 -37.50 9.66
C LEU A 150 -15.41 -38.05 9.24
N MET A 151 -16.12 -37.35 8.34
CA MET A 151 -17.40 -37.82 7.80
C MET A 151 -17.26 -39.09 6.96
N GLY A 152 -16.13 -39.25 6.25
CA GLY A 152 -15.86 -40.45 5.47
C GLY A 152 -15.50 -41.68 6.33
N LYS A 153 -15.08 -41.48 7.59
CA LYS A 153 -14.74 -42.57 8.53
C LYS A 153 -15.95 -43.10 9.29
N THR A 154 -17.05 -42.33 9.34
CA THR A 154 -18.30 -42.71 10.04
C THR A 154 -19.32 -43.44 9.14
N ARG A 155 -18.98 -43.72 7.91
CA ARG A 155 -19.68 -44.62 6.98
C ARG A 155 -18.90 -45.90 6.77
#